data_7d71a4e7bb92a154ebe5420fc77e8a8f
#
_entry.id   7d71a4e7bb92a154ebe5420fc77e8a8f
#
_cell.length_a   1.000
_cell.length_b   1.000
_cell.length_c   1.000
_cell.angle_alpha   90.00
_cell.angle_beta   90.00
_cell.angle_gamma   90.00
#
_symmetry.space_group_name_H-M   'P 1'
#
loop_
_entity.id
_entity.type
_entity.pdbx_description
1 polymer ?
#
loop_
_entity_poly.entity_id
_entity_poly.type
_entity_poly.pdbx_seq_one_letter_code
_entity_poly.pdbx_strand_id
1 'polypeptide(L)' 'VNQTVHAVLNDHLEETAENFNFHLYGLVARVQELENGLFLYGCRLSNPVPGLEQYIVKKERVVLRKRQLT' A
#
# COMPACT_ATOMS: atom_id res chain seq x y z
N VAL A 1 -9.35 2.33 -19.61
CA VAL A 1 -8.65 2.39 -18.34
C VAL A 1 -7.21 1.89 -18.52
N ASN A 2 -6.34 2.69 -19.09
CA ASN A 2 -4.93 2.35 -19.28
C ASN A 2 -4.03 3.47 -18.77
N GLN A 3 -4.45 4.10 -17.67
CA GLN A 3 -3.64 5.15 -17.05
C GLN A 3 -2.51 4.53 -16.24
N THR A 4 -1.32 5.08 -16.40
CA THR A 4 -0.20 4.76 -15.51
C THR A 4 -0.29 5.64 -14.28
N VAL A 5 0.08 5.06 -13.14
CA VAL A 5 0.15 5.79 -11.88
C VAL A 5 1.51 5.60 -11.26
N HIS A 6 1.96 6.64 -10.56
CA HIS A 6 3.16 6.58 -9.74
C HIS A 6 2.78 7.01 -8.34
N ALA A 7 3.02 6.14 -7.38
CA ALA A 7 2.76 6.42 -5.98
C ALA A 7 4.04 6.24 -5.18
N VAL A 8 4.19 7.05 -4.15
CA VAL A 8 5.30 6.92 -3.20
C VAL A 8 4.72 6.52 -1.87
N LEU A 9 5.19 5.40 -1.33
CA LEU A 9 4.79 4.93 -0.03
C LEU A 9 5.95 5.16 0.95
N ASN A 10 5.74 6.06 1.90
CA ASN A 10 6.69 6.31 2.99
C ASN A 10 6.04 5.90 4.30
N ASP A 11 6.72 5.06 5.07
CA ASP A 11 6.21 4.64 6.36
C ASP A 11 7.36 4.36 7.33
N HIS A 12 7.06 4.50 8.60
CA HIS A 12 7.97 4.19 9.68
C HIS A 12 7.28 3.23 10.65
N LEU A 13 7.88 2.06 10.86
CA LEU A 13 7.38 1.10 11.83
C LEU A 13 8.11 1.29 13.15
N GLU A 14 7.39 1.76 14.16
CA GLU A 14 7.99 2.05 15.48
C GLU A 14 8.52 0.80 16.17
N GLU A 15 7.84 -0.34 16.02
CA GLU A 15 8.21 -1.58 16.67
C GLU A 15 9.61 -2.08 16.27
N THR A 16 10.01 -1.83 15.04
CA THR A 16 11.30 -2.27 14.50
C THR A 16 12.24 -1.12 14.20
N ALA A 17 11.77 0.12 14.37
CA ALA A 17 12.48 1.35 14.01
C ALA A 17 12.92 1.36 12.54
N GLU A 18 12.19 0.67 11.68
CA GLU A 18 12.49 0.62 10.25
C GLU A 18 11.75 1.71 9.49
N ASN A 19 12.46 2.32 8.54
CA ASN A 19 11.88 3.27 7.59
C ASN A 19 11.71 2.59 6.24
N PHE A 20 10.56 2.79 5.62
CA PHE A 20 10.25 2.24 4.31
C PHE A 20 9.95 3.35 3.33
N ASN A 21 10.51 3.23 2.15
CA ASN A 21 10.26 4.16 1.05
C ASN A 21 10.17 3.34 -0.24
N PHE A 22 8.98 3.27 -0.80
CA PHE A 22 8.75 2.53 -2.03
C PHE A 22 8.18 3.44 -3.10
N HIS A 23 8.70 3.31 -4.32
CA HIS A 23 8.12 3.92 -5.50
C HIS A 23 7.36 2.85 -6.26
N LEU A 24 6.05 3.06 -6.39
CA LEU A 24 5.15 2.10 -7.00
C LEU A 24 4.69 2.63 -8.34
N TYR A 25 4.92 1.85 -9.38
CA TYR A 25 4.47 2.16 -10.73
C TYR A 25 3.49 1.11 -11.17
N GLY A 26 2.36 1.53 -11.71
CA GLY A 26 1.34 0.58 -12.09
C GLY A 26 0.39 1.10 -13.14
N LEU A 27 -0.48 0.20 -13.57
CA LEU A 27 -1.58 0.52 -14.48
C LEU A 27 -2.88 0.42 -13.71
N VAL A 28 -3.77 1.38 -13.95
CA VAL A 28 -5.11 1.33 -13.37
C VAL A 28 -5.89 0.21 -14.05
N ALA A 29 -6.23 -0.81 -13.28
CA ALA A 29 -6.99 -1.94 -13.78
C ALA A 29 -8.50 -1.79 -13.52
N ARG A 30 -8.85 -1.09 -12.44
CA ARG A 30 -10.24 -0.94 -12.04
C ARG A 30 -10.45 0.36 -11.29
N VAL A 31 -11.60 0.99 -11.51
CA VAL A 31 -12.03 2.16 -10.75
C VAL A 31 -13.39 1.87 -10.17
N GLN A 32 -13.58 2.15 -8.89
CA GLN A 32 -14.85 1.99 -8.20
C GLN A 32 -15.21 3.30 -7.50
N GLU A 33 -16.40 3.80 -7.74
CA GLU A 33 -16.91 4.97 -7.02
C GLU A 33 -17.44 4.52 -5.67
N LEU A 34 -17.01 5.20 -4.62
CA LEU A 34 -17.47 4.96 -3.26
C LEU A 34 -18.53 6.01 -2.90
N GLU A 35 -19.23 5.77 -1.78
CA GLU A 35 -20.25 6.69 -1.28
C GLU A 35 -19.68 8.07 -1.02
N ASN A 36 -19.39 8.86 -0.72
CA ASN A 36 -18.78 10.15 -0.37
C ASN A 36 -18.04 10.84 -1.53
N GLY A 37 -18.27 10.42 -2.77
CA GLY A 37 -17.59 11.00 -3.92
C GLY A 37 -16.12 10.62 -4.03
N LEU A 38 -15.67 9.64 -3.26
CA LEU A 38 -14.32 9.10 -3.35
C LEU A 38 -14.28 7.96 -4.37
N PHE A 39 -13.08 7.73 -4.92
CA PHE A 39 -12.85 6.66 -5.88
C PHE A 39 -11.79 5.70 -5.36
N LEU A 40 -12.05 4.42 -5.53
CA LEU A 40 -11.08 3.38 -5.23
C LEU A 40 -10.45 2.90 -6.53
N TYR A 41 -9.13 2.97 -6.62
CA TYR A 41 -8.40 2.54 -7.81
C TYR A 41 -7.71 1.22 -7.53
N GLY A 42 -8.06 0.18 -8.29
CA GLY A 42 -7.32 -1.06 -8.30
C GLY A 42 -6.22 -0.97 -9.33
N CYS A 43 -4.98 -1.12 -8.90
CA CYS A 43 -3.83 -0.98 -9.78
C CYS A 43 -3.03 -2.27 -9.84
N ARG A 44 -2.46 -2.54 -11.01
CA ARG A 44 -1.53 -3.65 -11.19
C ARG A 44 -0.12 -3.07 -11.26
N LEU A 45 0.76 -3.54 -10.40
CA LEU A 45 2.14 -3.07 -10.42
C LEU A 45 2.84 -3.51 -11.70
N SER A 46 3.56 -2.57 -12.32
CA SER A 46 4.27 -2.82 -13.57
C SER A 46 5.57 -3.59 -13.35
N ASN A 47 6.22 -3.37 -12.21
CA ASN A 47 7.51 -3.98 -11.90
C ASN A 47 7.50 -4.53 -10.48
N PRO A 48 8.28 -5.58 -10.20
CA PRO A 48 8.44 -6.05 -8.83
C PRO A 48 9.04 -4.94 -7.96
N VAL A 49 8.57 -4.86 -6.72
CA VAL A 49 9.08 -3.89 -5.74
C VAL A 49 9.77 -4.67 -4.62
N PRO A 50 11.12 -4.68 -4.59
CA PRO A 50 11.84 -5.43 -3.57
C PRO A 50 11.48 -4.96 -2.16
N GLY A 51 11.22 -5.89 -1.27
CA GLY A 51 10.91 -5.59 0.12
C GLY A 51 9.46 -5.24 0.41
N LEU A 52 8.62 -5.06 -0.62
CA LEU A 52 7.23 -4.67 -0.41
C LEU A 52 6.43 -5.76 0.31
N GLU A 53 6.63 -7.02 -0.03
CA GLU A 53 5.92 -8.12 0.62
C GLU A 53 6.26 -8.20 2.12
N GLN A 54 7.53 -8.08 2.45
CA GLN A 54 7.97 -8.08 3.84
C GLN A 54 7.36 -6.91 4.61
N TYR A 55 7.31 -5.73 3.99
CA TYR A 55 6.68 -4.58 4.59
C TYR A 55 5.21 -4.84 4.88
N ILE A 56 4.47 -5.39 3.91
CA ILE A 56 3.06 -5.67 4.06
C ILE A 56 2.82 -6.64 5.23
N VAL A 57 3.60 -7.71 5.32
CA VAL A 57 3.49 -8.68 6.40
C VAL A 57 3.75 -8.03 7.75
N LYS A 58 4.80 -7.22 7.86
CA LYS A 58 5.13 -6.51 9.10
C LYS A 58 4.03 -5.55 9.51
N LYS A 59 3.48 -4.82 8.55
CA LYS A 59 2.40 -3.87 8.81
C LYS A 59 1.13 -4.57 9.28
N GLU A 60 0.79 -5.69 8.68
CA GLU A 60 -0.37 -6.48 9.11
C GLU A 60 -0.22 -6.96 10.55
N ARG A 61 0.97 -7.41 10.94
CA ARG A 61 1.24 -7.84 12.31
C ARG A 61 1.03 -6.71 13.31
N VAL A 62 1.50 -5.51 12.98
CA VAL A 62 1.32 -4.34 13.82
C VAL A 62 -0.16 -4.02 14.00
N VAL A 63 -0.91 -4.00 12.90
CA VAL A 63 -2.35 -3.71 12.93
C VAL A 63 -3.10 -4.75 13.76
N LEU A 64 -2.79 -6.03 13.59
CA LEU A 64 -3.41 -7.11 14.35
C LEU A 64 -3.14 -6.99 15.85
N ARG A 65 -1.90 -6.63 16.25
CA ARG A 65 -1.59 -6.40 17.65
C ARG A 65 -2.41 -5.27 18.25
N LYS A 66 -2.54 -4.17 17.53
CA LYS A 66 -3.33 -3.03 18.00
C LYS A 66 -4.79 -3.40 18.17
N ARG A 67 -5.34 -4.24 17.28
CA ARG A 67 -6.71 -4.73 17.42
C ARG A 67 -6.89 -5.64 18.63
N GLN A 68 -5.89 -6.45 18.95
CA GLN A 68 -5.94 -7.35 20.09
C GLN A 68 -5.86 -6.61 21.43
N LEU A 69 -5.22 -5.45 21.45
CA LEU A 69 -5.07 -4.65 22.66
C LEU A 69 -6.29 -3.77 22.95
N THR A 70 -7.18 -3.64 22.00
CA THR A 70 -8.43 -2.90 22.17
C THR A 70 -9.61 -3.84 22.30
#